data_4f9d034851125810dff7b0448b27d94d
#
_entry.id   4f9d034851125810dff7b0448b27d94d
#
_cell.length_a   1.000
_cell.length_b   1.000
_cell.length_c   1.000
_cell.angle_alpha   90.00
_cell.angle_beta   90.00
_cell.angle_gamma   90.00
#
_symmetry.space_group_name_H-M   'P 1'
#
loop_
_entity.id
_entity.type
_entity.pdbx_description
1 polymer ?
#
loop_
_entity_poly.entity_id
_entity_poly.type
_entity_poly.pdbx_seq_one_letter_code
_entity_poly.pdbx_strand_id
1 'polypeptide(L)'
;LIFNELEYAETMLTKGFIQNKYLTELRVLAKYYNKIDELKTDKVKVKLKEFCKKYMPEYNEVIHLDLINKATNYGVQKKNTITVIPPIYITKNQLYKIGELNDIRLEKLAFTALVLSNMNKYKPKNKYNKSVTYTIYNFKELFKYAKVKCNQEQKDELINQLVKSGLFNYTIYGALKVNFIDEIGDIGEPVITLSNFDNFVLEYEKYIGGNVINCEKCGVLFYPTNNKNKYCSEECAKEIKLEQNKLWKREYDKSRKIENC
;
A
#
# COMPACT_ATOMS: atom_id res chain seq x y z
N LEU A 1 6.03 -3.43 2.52
CA LEU A 1 5.79 -2.33 3.46
C LEU A 1 4.29 -2.18 3.61
N ILE A 2 3.81 -1.98 4.83
CA ILE A 2 2.41 -1.64 5.10
C ILE A 2 2.36 -0.12 5.15
N PHE A 3 1.65 0.50 4.23
CA PHE A 3 1.58 1.96 4.13
C PHE A 3 0.54 2.54 5.08
N ASN A 4 -0.71 2.09 4.99
CA ASN A 4 -1.79 2.49 5.87
C ASN A 4 -2.03 1.41 6.92
N GLU A 5 -1.42 1.58 8.12
CA GLU A 5 -1.49 0.56 9.18
C GLU A 5 -2.89 0.44 9.79
N LEU A 6 -3.66 1.53 9.81
CA LEU A 6 -5.02 1.49 10.35
C LEU A 6 -5.92 0.60 9.50
N GLU A 7 -6.03 0.89 8.21
CA GLU A 7 -6.84 0.12 7.26
C GLU A 7 -6.38 -1.35 7.17
N TYR A 8 -5.05 -1.56 7.24
CA TYR A 8 -4.48 -2.89 7.24
C TYR A 8 -4.90 -3.70 8.48
N ALA A 9 -4.87 -3.09 9.68
CA ALA A 9 -5.30 -3.72 10.91
C ALA A 9 -6.79 -4.08 10.88
N GLU A 10 -7.65 -3.19 10.41
CA GLU A 10 -9.10 -3.42 10.25
C GLU A 10 -9.38 -4.57 9.29
N THR A 11 -8.63 -4.63 8.18
CA THR A 11 -8.74 -5.74 7.22
C THR A 11 -8.28 -7.06 7.85
N MET A 12 -7.19 -7.06 8.64
CA MET A 12 -6.73 -8.25 9.36
C MET A 12 -7.75 -8.75 10.38
N LEU A 13 -8.43 -7.87 11.10
CA LEU A 13 -9.43 -8.26 12.09
C LEU A 13 -10.60 -9.02 11.47
N THR A 14 -10.91 -8.75 10.21
CA THR A 14 -11.98 -9.42 9.45
C THR A 14 -11.49 -10.67 8.71
N LYS A 15 -10.32 -10.60 8.06
CA LYS A 15 -9.81 -11.63 7.13
C LYS A 15 -8.67 -12.49 7.70
N GLY A 16 -8.03 -12.09 8.80
CA GLY A 16 -6.83 -12.75 9.34
C GLY A 16 -5.54 -12.22 8.71
N PHE A 17 -4.46 -13.00 8.78
CA PHE A 17 -3.17 -12.64 8.21
C PHE A 17 -3.25 -12.47 6.69
N ILE A 18 -2.66 -11.37 6.17
CA ILE A 18 -2.75 -11.01 4.75
C ILE A 18 -1.48 -11.42 3.99
N GLN A 19 -0.30 -11.15 4.57
CA GLN A 19 0.99 -11.42 3.94
C GLN A 19 1.74 -12.60 4.57
N ASN A 20 1.18 -13.22 5.60
CA ASN A 20 1.82 -14.27 6.43
C ASN A 20 3.18 -13.85 7.03
N LYS A 21 3.40 -12.54 7.20
CA LYS A 21 4.57 -11.97 7.88
C LYS A 21 4.22 -11.70 9.34
N TYR A 22 4.00 -12.76 10.08
CA TYR A 22 3.38 -12.77 11.41
C TYR A 22 3.89 -11.67 12.35
N LEU A 23 5.20 -11.52 12.54
CA LEU A 23 5.73 -10.48 13.44
C LEU A 23 5.35 -9.06 13.00
N THR A 24 5.44 -8.78 11.70
CA THR A 24 5.11 -7.44 11.15
C THR A 24 3.63 -7.16 11.32
N GLU A 25 2.78 -8.10 10.97
CA GLU A 25 1.33 -7.98 11.04
C GLU A 25 0.85 -7.87 12.48
N LEU A 26 1.38 -8.70 13.39
CA LEU A 26 1.07 -8.62 14.82
C LEU A 26 1.56 -7.31 15.47
N ARG A 27 2.65 -6.70 14.99
CA ARG A 27 3.07 -5.37 15.43
C ARG A 27 2.04 -4.29 15.04
N VAL A 28 1.47 -4.39 13.85
CA VAL A 28 0.40 -3.48 13.42
C VAL A 28 -0.86 -3.65 14.28
N LEU A 29 -1.28 -4.89 14.53
CA LEU A 29 -2.41 -5.17 15.44
C LEU A 29 -2.15 -4.73 16.87
N ALA A 30 -0.93 -4.90 17.38
CA ALA A 30 -0.57 -4.43 18.71
C ALA A 30 -0.66 -2.91 18.84
N LYS A 31 -0.26 -2.17 17.80
CA LYS A 31 -0.48 -0.71 17.74
C LYS A 31 -1.97 -0.38 17.71
N TYR A 32 -2.76 -1.07 16.90
CA TYR A 32 -4.19 -0.87 16.79
C TYR A 32 -4.85 -1.03 18.16
N TYR A 33 -4.68 -2.17 18.80
CA TYR A 33 -5.25 -2.44 20.12
C TYR A 33 -4.81 -1.44 21.20
N ASN A 34 -3.56 -0.95 21.14
CA ASN A 34 -3.06 0.00 22.14
C ASN A 34 -3.46 1.46 21.85
N LYS A 35 -3.50 1.89 20.56
CA LYS A 35 -3.71 3.31 20.19
C LYS A 35 -5.15 3.62 19.81
N ILE A 36 -5.88 2.67 19.25
CA ILE A 36 -7.28 2.85 18.83
C ILE A 36 -8.23 2.29 19.89
N ASP A 37 -8.02 1.04 20.32
CA ASP A 37 -8.85 0.43 21.37
C ASP A 37 -8.40 0.81 22.80
N GLU A 38 -7.33 1.59 22.95
CA GLU A 38 -6.77 2.10 24.23
C GLU A 38 -6.45 1.00 25.25
N LEU A 39 -6.15 -0.21 24.79
CA LEU A 39 -5.91 -1.34 25.66
C LEU A 39 -4.55 -1.26 26.34
N LYS A 40 -4.49 -1.63 27.65
CA LYS A 40 -3.24 -1.80 28.38
C LYS A 40 -2.48 -3.01 27.88
N THR A 41 -1.17 -3.05 28.14
CA THR A 41 -0.22 -4.06 27.65
C THR A 41 -0.72 -5.51 27.80
N ASP A 42 -1.23 -5.87 28.97
CA ASP A 42 -1.70 -7.25 29.22
C ASP A 42 -2.92 -7.61 28.37
N LYS A 43 -3.85 -6.66 28.19
CA LYS A 43 -5.02 -6.84 27.32
C LYS A 43 -4.63 -6.92 25.85
N VAL A 44 -3.66 -6.11 25.40
CA VAL A 44 -3.10 -6.20 24.03
C VAL A 44 -2.54 -7.60 23.79
N LYS A 45 -1.76 -8.13 24.75
CA LYS A 45 -1.20 -9.48 24.67
C LYS A 45 -2.28 -10.57 24.56
N VAL A 46 -3.34 -10.45 25.35
CA VAL A 46 -4.50 -11.38 25.28
C VAL A 46 -5.15 -11.32 23.90
N LYS A 47 -5.43 -10.12 23.39
CA LYS A 47 -6.04 -9.93 22.06
C LYS A 47 -5.20 -10.51 20.93
N LEU A 48 -3.88 -10.33 20.96
CA LEU A 48 -2.97 -10.94 19.99
C LEU A 48 -3.01 -12.48 20.04
N LYS A 49 -3.07 -13.08 21.24
CA LYS A 49 -3.21 -14.53 21.40
C LYS A 49 -4.55 -15.04 20.83
N GLU A 50 -5.66 -14.34 21.11
CA GLU A 50 -6.98 -14.66 20.57
C GLU A 50 -6.96 -14.61 19.03
N PHE A 51 -6.35 -13.57 18.46
CA PHE A 51 -6.20 -13.42 17.01
C PHE A 51 -5.38 -14.58 16.41
N CYS A 52 -4.24 -14.92 17.03
CA CYS A 52 -3.42 -16.03 16.56
C CYS A 52 -4.14 -17.38 16.67
N LYS A 53 -4.88 -17.65 17.77
CA LYS A 53 -5.70 -18.86 17.90
C LYS A 53 -6.72 -19.00 16.77
N LYS A 54 -7.26 -17.89 16.30
CA LYS A 54 -8.30 -17.90 15.26
C LYS A 54 -7.73 -18.03 13.84
N TYR A 55 -6.57 -17.41 13.57
CA TYR A 55 -6.12 -17.19 12.20
C TYR A 55 -4.73 -17.75 11.88
N MET A 56 -3.95 -18.18 12.88
CA MET A 56 -2.60 -18.70 12.66
C MET A 56 -2.62 -20.22 12.61
N PRO A 57 -2.27 -20.83 11.47
CA PRO A 57 -2.13 -22.28 11.38
C PRO A 57 -1.16 -22.80 12.44
N GLU A 58 -1.49 -23.93 13.07
CA GLU A 58 -0.66 -24.60 14.05
C GLU A 58 -0.22 -23.71 15.23
N TYR A 59 -1.05 -22.71 15.60
CA TYR A 59 -0.72 -21.84 16.72
C TYR A 59 -0.54 -22.63 18.01
N ASN A 60 0.63 -22.44 18.63
CA ASN A 60 0.95 -22.99 19.95
C ASN A 60 1.39 -21.85 20.87
N GLU A 61 0.73 -21.75 22.01
CA GLU A 61 0.92 -20.63 22.94
C GLU A 61 2.35 -20.55 23.51
N VAL A 62 3.02 -21.69 23.71
CA VAL A 62 4.38 -21.77 24.25
C VAL A 62 5.39 -21.41 23.16
N ILE A 63 5.26 -22.03 21.98
CA ILE A 63 6.18 -21.82 20.84
C ILE A 63 6.13 -20.36 20.35
N HIS A 64 4.93 -19.77 20.27
CA HIS A 64 4.74 -18.43 19.74
C HIS A 64 4.75 -17.32 20.81
N LEU A 65 5.07 -17.66 22.08
CA LEU A 65 5.10 -16.70 23.18
C LEU A 65 6.07 -15.52 22.90
N ASP A 66 7.26 -15.82 22.40
CA ASP A 66 8.26 -14.79 22.05
C ASP A 66 7.79 -13.87 20.93
N LEU A 67 7.13 -14.42 19.91
CA LEU A 67 6.52 -13.66 18.81
C LEU A 67 5.47 -12.66 19.34
N ILE A 68 4.58 -13.12 20.22
CA ILE A 68 3.53 -12.28 20.84
C ILE A 68 4.17 -11.20 21.73
N ASN A 69 5.16 -11.55 22.55
CA ASN A 69 5.85 -10.59 23.40
C ASN A 69 6.56 -9.51 22.58
N LYS A 70 7.29 -9.88 21.52
CA LYS A 70 7.96 -8.93 20.62
C LYS A 70 6.97 -7.99 19.94
N ALA A 71 5.83 -8.49 19.49
CA ALA A 71 4.79 -7.67 18.87
C ALA A 71 4.15 -6.71 19.88
N THR A 72 3.76 -7.23 21.07
CA THR A 72 3.18 -6.44 22.15
C THR A 72 4.11 -5.31 22.58
N ASN A 73 5.36 -5.65 22.95
CA ASN A 73 6.35 -4.69 23.43
C ASN A 73 6.65 -3.60 22.40
N TYR A 74 6.57 -3.92 21.09
CA TYR A 74 6.71 -2.93 20.04
C TYR A 74 5.48 -2.02 19.96
N GLY A 75 4.27 -2.60 19.92
CA GLY A 75 3.03 -1.86 19.70
C GLY A 75 2.67 -0.88 20.81
N VAL A 76 2.96 -1.21 22.08
CA VAL A 76 2.62 -0.36 23.23
C VAL A 76 3.59 0.81 23.47
N GLN A 77 4.74 0.86 22.77
CA GLN A 77 5.68 1.97 22.94
C GLN A 77 5.06 3.29 22.47
N LYS A 78 5.23 4.35 23.25
CA LYS A 78 4.70 5.70 22.92
C LYS A 78 5.17 6.21 21.56
N LYS A 79 6.42 5.91 21.16
CA LYS A 79 6.99 6.33 19.87
C LYS A 79 6.44 5.59 18.66
N ASN A 80 5.82 4.43 18.85
CA ASN A 80 5.28 3.60 17.78
C ASN A 80 3.79 3.92 17.60
N THR A 81 3.49 5.02 16.94
CA THR A 81 2.13 5.40 16.57
C THR A 81 1.62 4.57 15.39
N ILE A 82 0.31 4.43 15.27
CA ILE A 82 -0.29 3.83 14.06
C ILE A 82 -0.17 4.83 12.91
N THR A 83 0.23 4.34 11.74
CA THR A 83 0.40 5.18 10.56
C THR A 83 -0.91 5.23 9.79
N VAL A 84 -1.42 6.45 9.58
CA VAL A 84 -2.57 6.72 8.72
C VAL A 84 -2.10 7.63 7.61
N ILE A 85 -2.26 7.21 6.37
CA ILE A 85 -1.91 8.01 5.20
C ILE A 85 -3.22 8.44 4.54
N PRO A 86 -3.53 9.75 4.53
CA PRO A 86 -4.70 10.24 3.81
C PRO A 86 -4.50 10.10 2.30
N PRO A 87 -5.56 10.27 1.48
CA PRO A 87 -5.43 10.28 0.03
C PRO A 87 -4.36 11.27 -0.43
N ILE A 88 -3.54 10.84 -1.39
CA ILE A 88 -2.51 11.66 -2.02
C ILE A 88 -3.06 12.12 -3.36
N TYR A 89 -3.00 13.43 -3.58
CA TYR A 89 -3.47 14.09 -4.78
C TYR A 89 -2.28 14.43 -5.67
N ILE A 90 -2.37 14.06 -6.95
CA ILE A 90 -1.36 14.35 -7.97
C ILE A 90 -1.98 15.32 -8.98
N THR A 91 -1.33 16.45 -9.19
CA THR A 91 -1.83 17.53 -10.04
C THR A 91 -1.44 17.34 -11.51
N LYS A 92 -2.15 18.03 -12.40
CA LYS A 92 -1.82 18.06 -13.84
C LYS A 92 -0.40 18.58 -14.11
N ASN A 93 0.02 19.59 -13.34
CA ASN A 93 1.37 20.16 -13.48
C ASN A 93 2.46 19.15 -13.11
N GLN A 94 2.26 18.39 -12.03
CA GLN A 94 3.19 17.32 -11.64
C GLN A 94 3.27 16.24 -12.70
N LEU A 95 2.14 15.80 -13.26
CA LEU A 95 2.10 14.81 -14.33
C LEU A 95 2.75 15.31 -15.60
N TYR A 96 2.55 16.59 -15.94
CA TYR A 96 3.20 17.23 -17.08
C TYR A 96 4.73 17.19 -16.95
N LYS A 97 5.27 17.66 -15.81
CA LYS A 97 6.72 17.62 -15.52
C LYS A 97 7.30 16.20 -15.59
N ILE A 98 6.53 15.20 -15.13
CA ILE A 98 6.94 13.79 -15.23
C ILE A 98 6.99 13.36 -16.69
N GLY A 99 5.99 13.70 -17.50
CA GLY A 99 5.93 13.35 -18.92
C GLY A 99 7.05 13.97 -19.76
N GLU A 100 7.61 15.14 -19.37
CA GLU A 100 8.76 15.75 -20.05
C GLU A 100 10.05 14.92 -19.98
N LEU A 101 10.09 13.88 -19.12
CA LEU A 101 11.23 12.95 -19.05
C LEU A 101 11.36 12.06 -20.30
N ASN A 102 10.28 11.84 -21.03
CA ASN A 102 10.24 11.08 -22.30
C ASN A 102 10.90 9.68 -22.25
N ASP A 103 10.98 9.07 -21.06
CA ASP A 103 11.38 7.66 -20.84
C ASP A 103 10.45 7.09 -19.78
N ILE A 104 9.68 6.10 -20.12
CA ILE A 104 8.68 5.48 -19.23
C ILE A 104 9.28 4.95 -17.93
N ARG A 105 10.55 4.55 -17.90
CA ARG A 105 11.23 4.10 -16.67
C ARG A 105 11.51 5.29 -15.75
N LEU A 106 11.97 6.42 -16.32
CA LEU A 106 12.21 7.66 -15.58
C LEU A 106 10.89 8.23 -15.06
N GLU A 107 9.85 8.25 -15.87
CA GLU A 107 8.51 8.72 -15.51
C GLU A 107 7.92 7.90 -14.36
N LYS A 108 8.01 6.57 -14.42
CA LYS A 108 7.57 5.66 -13.33
C LYS A 108 8.37 5.88 -12.05
N LEU A 109 9.67 6.09 -12.14
CA LEU A 109 10.52 6.41 -11.00
C LEU A 109 10.16 7.78 -10.41
N ALA A 110 9.98 8.80 -11.24
CA ALA A 110 9.60 10.14 -10.80
C ALA A 110 8.23 10.16 -10.12
N PHE A 111 7.22 9.52 -10.71
CA PHE A 111 5.90 9.37 -10.12
C PHE A 111 5.98 8.63 -8.78
N THR A 112 6.70 7.52 -8.74
CA THR A 112 6.87 6.74 -7.50
C THR A 112 7.59 7.55 -6.42
N ALA A 113 8.62 8.29 -6.77
CA ALA A 113 9.34 9.15 -5.83
C ALA A 113 8.43 10.26 -5.28
N LEU A 114 7.60 10.87 -6.12
CA LEU A 114 6.62 11.88 -5.73
C LEU A 114 5.64 11.29 -4.68
N VAL A 115 5.07 10.12 -4.95
CA VAL A 115 4.12 9.47 -4.04
C VAL A 115 4.80 9.08 -2.73
N LEU A 116 5.95 8.38 -2.77
CA LEU A 116 6.67 7.96 -1.57
C LEU A 116 7.12 9.15 -0.72
N SER A 117 7.53 10.26 -1.34
CA SER A 117 7.91 11.47 -0.63
C SER A 117 6.73 12.11 0.10
N ASN A 118 5.55 12.12 -0.52
CA ASN A 118 4.31 12.59 0.11
C ASN A 118 3.91 11.67 1.28
N MET A 119 4.01 10.35 1.14
CA MET A 119 3.77 9.41 2.24
C MET A 119 4.70 9.62 3.42
N ASN A 120 5.94 10.02 3.19
CA ASN A 120 6.92 10.23 4.26
C ASN A 120 6.54 11.36 5.23
N LYS A 121 5.64 12.28 4.85
CA LYS A 121 5.08 13.30 5.76
C LYS A 121 4.31 12.69 6.93
N TYR A 122 3.66 11.54 6.70
CA TYR A 122 2.77 10.87 7.64
C TYR A 122 3.45 9.76 8.45
N LYS A 123 4.71 9.42 8.10
CA LYS A 123 5.48 8.44 8.87
C LYS A 123 5.98 9.04 10.18
N PRO A 124 6.06 8.26 11.27
CA PRO A 124 6.64 8.71 12.52
C PRO A 124 8.05 9.27 12.31
N LYS A 125 8.27 10.51 12.75
CA LYS A 125 9.59 11.15 12.65
C LYS A 125 10.53 10.49 13.65
N ASN A 126 11.63 9.94 13.17
CA ASN A 126 12.70 9.45 14.02
C ASN A 126 13.74 10.57 14.26
N LYS A 127 14.70 10.31 15.20
CA LYS A 127 15.72 11.29 15.60
C LYS A 127 16.57 11.80 14.41
N TYR A 128 16.67 11.03 13.34
CA TYR A 128 17.50 11.31 12.16
C TYR A 128 16.71 12.01 11.03
N ASN A 129 15.37 11.94 11.04
CA ASN A 129 14.50 12.45 9.96
C ASN A 129 13.81 13.78 10.33
N LYS A 130 14.39 14.59 11.21
CA LYS A 130 13.74 15.80 11.73
C LYS A 130 13.51 16.93 10.71
N SER A 131 14.21 16.93 9.57
CA SER A 131 14.22 18.13 8.69
C SER A 131 14.01 17.87 7.21
N VAL A 132 13.84 16.64 6.74
CA VAL A 132 13.81 16.38 5.30
C VAL A 132 12.50 15.75 4.88
N THR A 133 11.50 16.62 4.70
CA THR A 133 10.31 16.31 3.92
C THR A 133 10.71 16.10 2.45
N TYR A 134 10.04 15.16 1.77
CA TYR A 134 10.20 14.92 0.32
C TYR A 134 11.52 14.26 -0.11
N THR A 135 12.09 13.41 0.72
CA THR A 135 13.31 12.66 0.42
C THR A 135 13.12 11.17 0.34
N ILE A 136 13.80 10.54 -0.60
CA ILE A 136 13.84 9.09 -0.80
C ILE A 136 15.25 8.61 -0.40
N TYR A 137 15.32 7.82 0.66
CA TYR A 137 16.55 7.21 1.17
C TYR A 137 16.79 5.81 0.65
N ASN A 138 15.72 5.09 0.29
CA ASN A 138 15.78 3.69 -0.09
C ASN A 138 15.48 3.51 -1.58
N PHE A 139 16.53 3.55 -2.41
CA PHE A 139 16.40 3.35 -3.85
C PHE A 139 15.90 1.95 -4.21
N LYS A 140 16.22 0.92 -3.41
CA LYS A 140 15.68 -0.42 -3.63
C LYS A 140 14.15 -0.44 -3.56
N GLU A 141 13.57 0.27 -2.61
CA GLU A 141 12.12 0.43 -2.54
C GLU A 141 11.57 1.27 -3.69
N LEU A 142 12.25 2.37 -4.07
CA LEU A 142 11.87 3.19 -5.20
C LEU A 142 11.71 2.36 -6.47
N PHE A 143 12.73 1.60 -6.85
CA PHE A 143 12.71 0.74 -8.05
C PHE A 143 11.67 -0.38 -7.95
N LYS A 144 11.50 -0.96 -6.75
CA LYS A 144 10.49 -2.00 -6.49
C LYS A 144 9.08 -1.48 -6.72
N TYR A 145 8.73 -0.33 -6.15
CA TYR A 145 7.38 0.25 -6.29
C TYR A 145 7.14 0.86 -7.66
N ALA A 146 8.16 1.40 -8.30
CA ALA A 146 8.11 1.83 -9.70
C ALA A 146 7.97 0.66 -10.69
N LYS A 147 8.16 -0.60 -10.22
CA LYS A 147 8.17 -1.80 -11.08
C LYS A 147 9.18 -1.70 -12.23
N VAL A 148 10.32 -1.03 -11.98
CA VAL A 148 11.43 -0.91 -12.92
C VAL A 148 12.47 -1.97 -12.59
N LYS A 149 12.65 -2.94 -13.49
CA LYS A 149 13.65 -4.02 -13.36
C LYS A 149 14.88 -3.64 -14.15
N CYS A 150 16.03 -3.56 -13.48
CA CYS A 150 17.31 -3.26 -14.09
C CYS A 150 18.46 -3.70 -13.17
N ASN A 151 19.69 -3.81 -13.73
CA ASN A 151 20.89 -4.09 -12.94
C ASN A 151 21.35 -2.83 -12.15
N GLN A 152 22.43 -2.93 -11.36
CA GLN A 152 22.86 -1.83 -10.50
C GLN A 152 23.36 -0.64 -11.31
N GLU A 153 24.16 -0.84 -12.34
CA GLU A 153 24.68 0.20 -13.22
C GLU A 153 23.55 1.02 -13.88
N GLN A 154 22.53 0.33 -14.41
CA GLN A 154 21.35 0.99 -14.97
C GLN A 154 20.54 1.77 -13.91
N LYS A 155 20.50 1.29 -12.65
CA LYS A 155 19.87 2.06 -11.57
C LYS A 155 20.57 3.36 -11.31
N ASP A 156 21.88 3.31 -11.23
CA ASP A 156 22.70 4.48 -10.96
C ASP A 156 22.61 5.49 -12.13
N GLU A 157 22.57 5.00 -13.36
CA GLU A 157 22.33 5.82 -14.55
C GLU A 157 20.95 6.49 -14.51
N LEU A 158 19.87 5.74 -14.26
CA LEU A 158 18.50 6.28 -14.20
C LEU A 158 18.35 7.33 -13.08
N ILE A 159 18.97 7.12 -11.91
CA ILE A 159 18.95 8.12 -10.83
C ILE A 159 19.72 9.38 -11.25
N ASN A 160 20.89 9.23 -11.91
CA ASN A 160 21.64 10.37 -12.43
C ASN A 160 20.86 11.15 -13.49
N GLN A 161 20.10 10.47 -14.37
CA GLN A 161 19.23 11.11 -15.35
C GLN A 161 18.09 11.89 -14.67
N LEU A 162 17.47 11.35 -13.64
CA LEU A 162 16.47 12.05 -12.83
C LEU A 162 17.04 13.32 -12.19
N VAL A 163 18.27 13.29 -11.69
CA VAL A 163 18.94 14.49 -11.14
C VAL A 163 19.27 15.49 -12.23
N LYS A 164 19.78 15.04 -13.39
CA LYS A 164 20.07 15.91 -14.55
C LYS A 164 18.84 16.62 -15.11
N SER A 165 17.64 16.02 -14.99
CA SER A 165 16.38 16.67 -15.39
C SER A 165 16.01 17.89 -14.54
N GLY A 166 16.67 18.11 -13.39
CA GLY A 166 16.33 19.17 -12.44
C GLY A 166 15.12 18.89 -11.55
N LEU A 167 14.37 17.83 -11.82
CA LEU A 167 13.22 17.41 -10.98
C LEU A 167 13.65 16.87 -9.63
N PHE A 168 14.94 16.48 -9.52
CA PHE A 168 15.49 15.89 -8.30
C PHE A 168 16.88 16.46 -8.00
N ASN A 169 17.23 16.45 -6.71
CA ASN A 169 18.58 16.79 -6.25
C ASN A 169 19.07 15.73 -5.26
N TYR A 170 20.37 15.49 -5.24
CA TYR A 170 20.98 14.75 -4.14
C TYR A 170 21.03 15.62 -2.88
N THR A 171 20.70 15.02 -1.75
CA THR A 171 21.00 15.61 -0.45
C THR A 171 22.45 15.34 -0.07
N ILE A 172 22.96 16.07 0.94
CA ILE A 172 24.31 15.84 1.51
C ILE A 172 24.51 14.41 2.05
N TYR A 173 23.43 13.67 2.29
CA TYR A 173 23.45 12.28 2.78
C TYR A 173 23.21 11.26 1.64
N GLY A 174 23.28 11.67 0.37
CA GLY A 174 23.08 10.79 -0.77
C GLY A 174 21.63 10.35 -1.02
N ALA A 175 20.66 10.95 -0.33
CA ALA A 175 19.25 10.70 -0.59
C ALA A 175 18.75 11.55 -1.76
N LEU A 176 17.68 11.13 -2.42
CA LEU A 176 17.07 11.85 -3.53
C LEU A 176 15.95 12.76 -2.99
N LYS A 177 16.09 14.07 -3.17
CA LYS A 177 15.06 15.06 -2.85
C LYS A 177 14.21 15.35 -4.08
N VAL A 178 12.89 15.34 -3.92
CA VAL A 178 11.92 15.71 -4.97
C VAL A 178 11.71 17.22 -4.97
N ASN A 179 11.89 17.91 -6.12
CA ASN A 179 11.82 19.37 -6.22
C ASN A 179 10.48 19.88 -6.79
N PHE A 180 9.67 19.04 -7.43
CA PHE A 180 8.44 19.43 -8.12
C PHE A 180 7.17 19.13 -7.30
N ILE A 181 7.29 19.30 -6.00
CA ILE A 181 6.12 19.20 -5.11
C ILE A 181 5.45 20.56 -5.09
N ASP A 182 4.16 20.58 -5.42
CA ASP A 182 3.38 21.80 -5.38
C ASP A 182 3.24 22.27 -3.92
N GLU A 183 3.55 23.53 -3.64
CA GLU A 183 3.34 24.13 -2.32
C GLU A 183 1.85 24.33 -2.04
N ILE A 184 1.49 24.40 -0.76
CA ILE A 184 0.10 24.61 -0.32
C ILE A 184 -0.38 25.96 -0.88
N GLY A 185 -1.23 25.95 -1.88
CA GLY A 185 -1.76 27.13 -2.56
C GLY A 185 -1.85 27.03 -4.09
N ASP A 186 -1.02 26.20 -4.71
CA ASP A 186 -0.98 25.99 -6.16
C ASP A 186 -1.64 24.64 -6.57
N ILE A 187 -2.61 24.22 -5.79
CA ILE A 187 -3.31 22.92 -6.02
C ILE A 187 -4.33 23.14 -7.13
N GLY A 188 -3.87 22.97 -8.36
CA GLY A 188 -4.78 22.72 -9.48
C GLY A 188 -5.64 21.48 -9.19
N GLU A 189 -6.74 21.31 -9.93
CA GLU A 189 -7.61 20.14 -9.77
C GLU A 189 -6.77 18.84 -9.82
N PRO A 190 -6.94 17.92 -8.84
CA PRO A 190 -6.22 16.66 -8.83
C PRO A 190 -6.66 15.79 -10.01
N VAL A 191 -5.70 15.29 -10.77
CA VAL A 191 -5.94 14.36 -11.89
C VAL A 191 -5.92 12.92 -11.41
N ILE A 192 -5.03 12.59 -10.46
CA ILE A 192 -4.95 11.27 -9.83
C ILE A 192 -5.14 11.43 -8.34
N THR A 193 -6.05 10.64 -7.76
CA THR A 193 -6.26 10.54 -6.32
C THR A 193 -5.92 9.12 -5.85
N LEU A 194 -4.87 9.01 -5.03
CA LEU A 194 -4.40 7.74 -4.48
C LEU A 194 -4.97 7.56 -3.08
N SER A 195 -5.95 6.70 -2.92
CA SER A 195 -6.46 6.24 -1.62
C SER A 195 -5.96 4.84 -1.25
N ASN A 196 -5.66 4.02 -2.26
CA ASN A 196 -5.01 2.73 -2.09
C ASN A 196 -3.56 2.82 -2.61
N PHE A 197 -2.62 2.33 -1.80
CA PHE A 197 -1.20 2.41 -2.11
C PHE A 197 -0.60 1.10 -2.63
N ASP A 198 -1.43 0.08 -2.84
CA ASP A 198 -1.01 -1.14 -3.48
C ASP A 198 -0.89 -0.93 -4.99
N ASN A 199 0.31 -1.14 -5.52
CA ASN A 199 0.60 -0.97 -6.95
C ASN A 199 0.28 0.44 -7.52
N PHE A 200 0.37 1.48 -6.71
CA PHE A 200 -0.01 2.84 -7.08
C PHE A 200 0.66 3.38 -8.37
N VAL A 201 1.83 2.87 -8.78
CA VAL A 201 2.47 3.23 -10.05
C VAL A 201 1.59 2.89 -11.26
N LEU A 202 0.68 1.93 -11.13
CA LEU A 202 -0.24 1.56 -12.20
C LEU A 202 -1.28 2.67 -12.47
N GLU A 203 -1.55 3.56 -11.53
CA GLU A 203 -2.38 4.74 -11.77
C GLU A 203 -1.73 5.67 -12.80
N TYR A 204 -0.41 5.86 -12.71
CA TYR A 204 0.35 6.59 -13.71
C TYR A 204 0.32 5.89 -15.07
N GLU A 205 0.57 4.60 -15.11
CA GLU A 205 0.51 3.84 -16.37
C GLU A 205 -0.88 3.89 -17.02
N LYS A 206 -1.93 3.79 -16.22
CA LYS A 206 -3.31 3.96 -16.70
C LYS A 206 -3.56 5.36 -17.26
N TYR A 207 -3.05 6.40 -16.57
CA TYR A 207 -3.17 7.79 -17.00
C TYR A 207 -2.54 8.04 -18.38
N ILE A 208 -1.40 7.44 -18.67
CA ILE A 208 -0.73 7.57 -19.98
C ILE A 208 -1.25 6.59 -21.05
N GLY A 209 -2.36 5.89 -20.80
CA GLY A 209 -2.97 4.96 -21.76
C GLY A 209 -2.36 3.56 -21.79
N GLY A 210 -1.61 3.17 -20.76
CA GLY A 210 -1.11 1.80 -20.60
C GLY A 210 -2.22 0.76 -20.45
N ASN A 211 -1.93 -0.49 -20.77
CA ASN A 211 -2.88 -1.60 -20.65
C ASN A 211 -3.05 -2.04 -19.18
N VAL A 212 -3.70 -1.17 -18.39
CA VAL A 212 -3.98 -1.38 -16.97
C VAL A 212 -5.47 -1.22 -16.74
N ILE A 213 -6.08 -2.16 -16.02
CA ILE A 213 -7.51 -2.14 -15.69
C ILE A 213 -7.75 -2.30 -14.19
N ASN A 214 -8.93 -1.88 -13.72
CA ASN A 214 -9.39 -2.14 -12.37
C ASN A 214 -10.01 -3.54 -12.27
N CYS A 215 -9.69 -4.28 -11.22
CA CYS A 215 -10.38 -5.53 -10.89
C CYS A 215 -11.85 -5.27 -10.57
N GLU A 216 -12.78 -5.95 -11.26
CA GLU A 216 -14.23 -5.78 -11.04
C GLU A 216 -14.67 -6.19 -9.61
N LYS A 217 -13.87 -6.99 -8.90
CA LYS A 217 -14.19 -7.42 -7.52
C LYS A 217 -13.62 -6.50 -6.44
N CYS A 218 -12.32 -6.22 -6.48
CA CYS A 218 -11.62 -5.52 -5.39
C CYS A 218 -11.13 -4.11 -5.77
N GLY A 219 -11.32 -3.66 -7.02
CA GLY A 219 -10.92 -2.34 -7.49
C GLY A 219 -9.41 -2.15 -7.72
N VAL A 220 -8.56 -3.11 -7.33
CA VAL A 220 -7.11 -3.00 -7.47
C VAL A 220 -6.70 -3.01 -8.93
N LEU A 221 -5.79 -2.12 -9.30
CA LEU A 221 -5.22 -2.05 -10.65
C LEU A 221 -4.29 -3.23 -10.93
N PHE A 222 -4.39 -3.78 -12.14
CA PHE A 222 -3.52 -4.86 -12.60
C PHE A 222 -3.36 -4.87 -14.12
N TYR A 223 -2.38 -5.61 -14.62
CA TYR A 223 -2.21 -5.87 -16.05
C TYR A 223 -3.07 -7.07 -16.46
N PRO A 224 -4.03 -6.91 -17.36
CA PRO A 224 -4.78 -8.04 -17.88
C PRO A 224 -3.89 -8.91 -18.76
N THR A 225 -3.98 -10.23 -18.61
CA THR A 225 -3.24 -11.18 -19.45
C THR A 225 -3.88 -11.36 -20.84
N ASN A 226 -5.15 -11.02 -20.95
CA ASN A 226 -5.93 -11.02 -22.19
C ASN A 226 -7.17 -10.10 -22.01
N ASN A 227 -7.84 -9.81 -23.13
CA ASN A 227 -9.02 -8.91 -23.14
C ASN A 227 -10.25 -9.42 -22.34
N LYS A 228 -10.26 -10.69 -21.94
CA LYS A 228 -11.34 -11.28 -21.12
C LYS A 228 -11.03 -11.28 -19.63
N ASN A 229 -9.80 -10.90 -19.26
CA ASN A 229 -9.38 -10.92 -17.87
C ASN A 229 -9.92 -9.70 -17.12
N LYS A 230 -10.87 -9.92 -16.20
CA LYS A 230 -11.59 -8.88 -15.43
C LYS A 230 -11.16 -8.83 -13.95
N TYR A 231 -10.39 -9.81 -13.50
CA TYR A 231 -10.03 -10.00 -12.09
C TYR A 231 -8.52 -10.07 -11.92
N CYS A 232 -8.01 -9.44 -10.85
CA CYS A 232 -6.58 -9.35 -10.57
C CYS A 232 -5.97 -10.67 -10.09
N SER A 233 -6.79 -11.60 -9.62
CA SER A 233 -6.37 -12.92 -9.13
C SER A 233 -7.46 -13.97 -9.31
N GLU A 234 -7.08 -15.25 -9.16
CA GLU A 234 -8.03 -16.36 -9.16
C GLU A 234 -8.99 -16.31 -7.98
N GLU A 235 -8.55 -15.80 -6.83
CA GLU A 235 -9.39 -15.63 -5.64
C GLU A 235 -10.54 -14.66 -5.94
N CYS A 236 -10.24 -13.49 -6.53
CA CYS A 236 -11.27 -12.54 -6.93
C CYS A 236 -12.26 -13.15 -7.94
N ALA A 237 -11.77 -13.92 -8.90
CA ALA A 237 -12.61 -14.60 -9.87
C ALA A 237 -13.51 -15.67 -9.21
N LYS A 238 -12.96 -16.47 -8.28
CA LYS A 238 -13.70 -17.50 -7.53
C LYS A 238 -14.78 -16.88 -6.63
N GLU A 239 -14.46 -15.79 -5.93
CA GLU A 239 -15.43 -15.11 -5.08
C GLU A 239 -16.65 -14.61 -5.86
N ILE A 240 -16.43 -13.95 -7.01
CA ILE A 240 -17.54 -13.49 -7.87
C ILE A 240 -18.37 -14.67 -8.37
N LYS A 241 -17.73 -15.76 -8.81
CA LYS A 241 -18.43 -16.95 -9.26
C LYS A 241 -19.30 -17.56 -8.15
N LEU A 242 -18.81 -17.58 -6.91
CA LEU A 242 -19.57 -18.05 -5.76
C LEU A 242 -20.76 -17.12 -5.45
N GLU A 243 -20.58 -15.81 -5.55
CA GLU A 243 -21.67 -14.84 -5.37
C GLU A 243 -22.76 -14.98 -6.44
N GLN A 244 -22.36 -15.10 -7.70
CA GLN A 244 -23.28 -15.33 -8.82
C GLN A 244 -24.07 -16.64 -8.66
N ASN A 245 -23.41 -17.73 -8.27
CA ASN A 245 -24.07 -19.00 -8.01
C ASN A 245 -25.08 -18.92 -6.85
N LYS A 246 -24.76 -18.18 -5.79
CA LYS A 246 -25.70 -17.95 -4.67
C LYS A 246 -26.91 -17.14 -5.10
N LEU A 247 -26.72 -16.12 -5.92
CA LEU A 247 -27.82 -15.30 -6.47
C LEU A 247 -28.71 -16.12 -7.38
N TRP A 248 -28.11 -16.85 -8.32
CA TRP A 248 -28.87 -17.76 -9.21
C TRP A 248 -29.70 -18.79 -8.44
N LYS A 249 -29.11 -19.42 -7.41
CA LYS A 249 -29.83 -20.37 -6.58
C LYS A 249 -31.04 -19.74 -5.86
N ARG A 250 -30.85 -18.50 -5.31
CA ARG A 250 -31.94 -17.78 -4.66
C ARG A 250 -33.09 -17.43 -5.63
N GLU A 251 -32.76 -17.05 -6.85
CA GLU A 251 -33.75 -16.74 -7.90
C GLU A 251 -34.47 -18.00 -8.34
N TYR A 252 -33.73 -19.08 -8.55
CA TYR A 252 -34.33 -20.40 -8.88
C TYR A 252 -35.27 -20.92 -7.80
N ASP A 253 -34.87 -20.81 -6.52
CA ASP A 253 -35.73 -21.24 -5.40
C ASP A 253 -36.99 -20.36 -5.27
N LYS A 254 -36.92 -19.07 -5.64
CA LYS A 254 -38.07 -18.16 -5.69
C LYS A 254 -39.04 -18.53 -6.82
N SER A 255 -38.54 -18.76 -8.03
CA SER A 255 -39.39 -19.13 -9.18
C SER A 255 -40.11 -20.44 -8.94
N ARG A 256 -39.44 -21.43 -8.34
CA ARG A 256 -40.04 -22.71 -7.98
C ARG A 256 -41.17 -22.63 -6.92
N LYS A 257 -41.11 -21.65 -6.03
CA LYS A 257 -42.16 -21.42 -5.04
C LYS A 257 -43.40 -20.79 -5.66
N ILE A 258 -43.23 -19.99 -6.73
CA ILE A 258 -44.36 -19.36 -7.44
C ILE A 258 -45.08 -20.37 -8.34
N GLU A 259 -44.36 -21.34 -8.94
CA GLU A 259 -44.95 -22.38 -9.78
C GLU A 259 -45.73 -23.47 -8.98
N ASN A 260 -45.52 -23.53 -7.68
CA ASN A 260 -46.18 -24.52 -6.78
C ASN A 260 -47.27 -23.90 -5.92
N CYS A 261 -47.70 -22.66 -6.17
CA CYS A 261 -48.88 -21.99 -5.63
C CYS A 261 -49.95 -21.84 -6.71
#